data_263be5f11fae874cf0c83530e037942c
#
_entry.id   263be5f11fae874cf0c83530e037942c
#
_cell.length_a   1.000
_cell.length_b   1.000
_cell.length_c   1.000
_cell.angle_alpha   90.00
_cell.angle_beta   90.00
_cell.angle_gamma   90.00
#
_symmetry.space_group_name_H-M   'P 1'
#
loop_
_entity.id
_entity.type
_entity.pdbx_description
1 polymer ?
#
loop_
_entity_poly.entity_id
_entity_poly.type
_entity_poly.pdbx_seq_one_letter_code
_entity_poly.pdbx_strand_id
1 'polypeptide(L)'
;MSFEAAAVLYEMIYLDNAATTRPDEEAVGEALRFLREDFFNPSALYKESFAVHKRLDAARKNILSHVADPAQFELVFTSCGSEADNQALFSGARRGNFVTTEGEHAAIYQSAQELSRRG
;
A
#
# COMPACT_ATOMS: atom_id res chain seq x y z
N MET A 1 21.40 -1.87 -18.58
CA MET A 1 21.21 -0.42 -18.23
C MET A 1 22.48 -0.01 -17.52
N SER A 2 23.20 0.96 -18.10
CA SER A 2 24.53 1.34 -17.62
C SER A 2 24.45 2.15 -16.33
N PHE A 3 25.49 2.02 -15.49
CA PHE A 3 25.67 2.76 -14.23
C PHE A 3 25.63 4.29 -14.36
N GLU A 4 25.74 4.83 -15.58
CA GLU A 4 25.70 6.27 -15.87
C GLU A 4 24.31 6.91 -15.65
N ALA A 5 23.22 6.16 -15.82
CA ALA A 5 21.88 6.68 -15.59
C ALA A 5 21.59 6.97 -14.10
N ALA A 6 22.30 6.31 -13.18
CA ALA A 6 22.14 6.53 -11.75
C ALA A 6 22.85 7.81 -11.27
N ALA A 7 23.99 8.17 -11.89
CA ALA A 7 24.78 9.35 -11.50
C ALA A 7 24.05 10.68 -11.80
N VAL A 8 23.28 10.72 -12.88
CA VAL A 8 22.52 11.93 -13.28
C VAL A 8 21.39 12.25 -12.30
N LEU A 9 20.84 11.25 -11.61
CA LEU A 9 19.75 11.44 -10.63
C LEU A 9 20.24 12.09 -9.31
N TYR A 10 21.54 12.02 -8.99
CA TYR A 10 22.09 12.62 -7.76
C TYR A 10 22.29 14.13 -7.84
N GLU A 11 22.30 14.72 -9.03
CA GLU A 11 22.40 16.16 -9.23
C GLU A 11 21.03 16.85 -9.33
N MET A 12 19.93 16.07 -9.43
CA MET A 12 18.59 16.62 -9.54
C MET A 12 18.03 16.96 -8.16
N ILE A 13 17.59 18.21 -7.98
CA ILE A 13 16.77 18.60 -6.83
C ILE A 13 15.34 18.18 -7.13
N TYR A 14 14.89 17.11 -6.45
CA TYR A 14 13.54 16.59 -6.61
C TYR A 14 12.59 17.22 -5.57
N LEU A 15 11.59 17.98 -6.03
CA LEU A 15 10.66 18.73 -5.19
C LEU A 15 9.22 18.21 -5.26
N ASP A 16 8.97 17.10 -5.92
CA ASP A 16 7.62 16.57 -6.15
C ASP A 16 7.35 15.26 -5.36
N ASN A 17 7.79 15.22 -4.10
CA ASN A 17 7.55 14.07 -3.22
C ASN A 17 6.06 13.83 -2.91
N ALA A 18 5.20 14.82 -3.15
CA ALA A 18 3.75 14.65 -3.02
C ALA A 18 3.17 13.74 -4.11
N ALA A 19 3.76 13.74 -5.31
CA ALA A 19 3.34 12.84 -6.40
C ALA A 19 3.92 11.43 -6.21
N THR A 20 5.21 11.34 -5.91
CA THR A 20 5.90 10.07 -5.62
C THR A 20 7.19 10.33 -4.87
N THR A 21 7.63 9.39 -4.06
CA THR A 21 8.87 9.47 -3.29
C THR A 21 9.82 8.35 -3.69
N ARG A 22 11.11 8.66 -3.78
CA ARG A 22 12.14 7.63 -4.01
C ARG A 22 12.08 6.59 -2.88
N PRO A 23 11.98 5.30 -3.22
CA PRO A 23 12.03 4.26 -2.22
C PRO A 23 13.35 4.27 -1.43
N ASP A 24 13.28 3.93 -0.16
CA ASP A 24 14.44 3.73 0.69
C ASP A 24 15.27 2.53 0.20
N GLU A 25 16.61 2.62 0.29
CA GLU A 25 17.51 1.57 -0.22
C GLU A 25 17.37 0.24 0.54
N GLU A 26 17.08 0.28 1.86
CA GLU A 26 16.83 -0.92 2.65
C GLU A 26 15.52 -1.58 2.22
N ALA A 27 14.47 -0.77 1.97
CA ALA A 27 13.19 -1.27 1.46
C ALA A 27 13.34 -1.90 0.07
N VAL A 28 14.14 -1.30 -0.82
CA VAL A 28 14.47 -1.88 -2.14
C VAL A 28 15.22 -3.20 -1.98
N GLY A 29 16.20 -3.27 -1.06
CA GLY A 29 16.95 -4.49 -0.76
C GLY A 29 16.06 -5.63 -0.31
N GLU A 30 15.13 -5.38 0.61
CA GLU A 30 14.17 -6.39 1.06
C GLU A 30 13.20 -6.80 -0.07
N ALA A 31 12.69 -5.87 -0.86
CA ALA A 31 11.84 -6.20 -2.01
C ALA A 31 12.56 -7.10 -3.03
N LEU A 32 13.84 -6.81 -3.34
CA LEU A 32 14.65 -7.65 -4.23
C LEU A 32 14.85 -9.06 -3.68
N ARG A 33 15.03 -9.20 -2.38
CA ARG A 33 15.14 -10.50 -1.73
C ARG A 33 13.87 -11.34 -1.93
N PHE A 34 12.69 -10.76 -1.69
CA PHE A 34 11.41 -11.46 -1.94
C PHE A 34 11.20 -11.80 -3.40
N LEU A 35 11.67 -10.97 -4.33
CA LEU A 35 11.55 -11.24 -5.76
C LEU A 35 12.50 -12.35 -6.26
N ARG A 36 13.63 -12.58 -5.60
CA ARG A 36 14.69 -13.49 -6.06
C ARG A 36 14.80 -14.78 -5.28
N GLU A 37 14.65 -14.70 -3.95
CA GLU A 37 14.94 -15.79 -3.02
C GLU A 37 13.67 -16.31 -2.34
N ASP A 38 12.88 -15.42 -1.74
CA ASP A 38 11.70 -15.75 -0.94
C ASP A 38 10.40 -15.59 -1.75
N PHE A 39 10.41 -15.88 -3.05
CA PHE A 39 9.30 -15.67 -4.00
C PHE A 39 8.11 -16.63 -3.83
N PHE A 40 8.11 -17.45 -2.82
CA PHE A 40 7.11 -18.51 -2.60
C PHE A 40 5.73 -17.93 -2.27
N ASN A 41 4.70 -18.58 -2.80
CA ASN A 41 3.33 -18.18 -2.48
C ASN A 41 3.02 -18.44 -0.99
N PRO A 42 2.69 -17.41 -0.20
CA PRO A 42 2.44 -17.54 1.25
C PRO A 42 1.23 -18.41 1.61
N SER A 43 0.37 -18.73 0.64
CA SER A 43 -0.82 -19.58 0.85
C SER A 43 -0.57 -21.07 0.58
N ALA A 44 0.61 -21.45 0.12
CA ALA A 44 0.92 -22.86 -0.13
C ALA A 44 1.36 -23.60 1.16
N LEU A 45 1.30 -24.95 1.15
CA LEU A 45 1.44 -25.77 2.35
C LEU A 45 2.83 -26.37 2.55
N TYR A 46 3.88 -25.79 1.97
CA TYR A 46 5.25 -26.25 2.14
C TYR A 46 6.09 -25.27 2.98
N LYS A 47 7.24 -25.71 3.46
CA LYS A 47 8.07 -25.05 4.47
C LYS A 47 8.47 -23.62 4.08
N GLU A 48 8.92 -23.41 2.85
CA GLU A 48 9.40 -22.12 2.35
C GLU A 48 8.24 -21.12 2.28
N SER A 49 7.08 -21.56 1.83
CA SER A 49 5.83 -20.80 1.82
C SER A 49 5.42 -20.36 3.21
N PHE A 50 5.50 -21.23 4.19
CA PHE A 50 5.20 -20.92 5.59
C PHE A 50 6.15 -19.86 6.18
N ALA A 51 7.42 -19.86 5.78
CA ALA A 51 8.37 -18.84 6.18
C ALA A 51 7.99 -17.45 5.63
N VAL A 52 7.59 -17.38 4.35
CA VAL A 52 7.09 -16.14 3.73
C VAL A 52 5.79 -15.67 4.41
N HIS A 53 4.86 -16.58 4.67
CA HIS A 53 3.61 -16.28 5.39
C HIS A 53 3.88 -15.62 6.75
N LYS A 54 4.78 -16.17 7.56
CA LYS A 54 5.15 -15.59 8.87
C LYS A 54 5.73 -14.19 8.75
N ARG A 55 6.56 -13.93 7.73
CA ARG A 55 7.13 -12.61 7.49
C ARG A 55 6.06 -11.60 7.10
N LEU A 56 5.14 -12.01 6.24
CA LEU A 56 4.00 -11.17 5.84
C LEU A 56 3.13 -10.80 7.04
N ASP A 57 2.83 -11.75 7.92
CA ASP A 57 2.06 -11.50 9.13
C ASP A 57 2.82 -10.60 10.14
N ALA A 58 4.12 -10.79 10.25
CA ALA A 58 4.95 -9.92 11.08
C ALA A 58 4.96 -8.48 10.54
N ALA A 59 5.07 -8.30 9.22
CA ALA A 59 4.99 -6.99 8.57
C ALA A 59 3.62 -6.32 8.81
N ARG A 60 2.50 -7.04 8.65
CA ARG A 60 1.16 -6.54 8.95
C ARG A 60 1.05 -6.03 10.39
N LYS A 61 1.48 -6.85 11.35
CA LYS A 61 1.43 -6.50 12.78
C LYS A 61 2.31 -5.29 13.10
N ASN A 62 3.51 -5.25 12.50
CA ASN A 62 4.42 -4.13 12.69
C ASN A 62 3.80 -2.82 12.18
N ILE A 63 3.32 -2.77 10.95
CA ILE A 63 2.68 -1.58 10.38
C ILE A 63 1.47 -1.17 11.22
N LEU A 64 0.61 -2.14 11.55
CA LEU A 64 -0.63 -1.87 12.30
C LEU A 64 -0.35 -1.31 13.70
N SER A 65 0.70 -1.78 14.38
CA SER A 65 1.09 -1.30 15.72
C SER A 65 1.45 0.18 15.80
N HIS A 66 1.77 0.81 14.66
CA HIS A 66 2.06 2.24 14.59
C HIS A 66 0.81 3.12 14.45
N VAL A 67 -0.33 2.54 14.06
CA VAL A 67 -1.56 3.30 13.75
C VAL A 67 -2.77 2.84 14.53
N ALA A 68 -2.79 1.59 15.02
CA ALA A 68 -3.93 1.01 15.73
C ALA A 68 -3.50 -0.17 16.62
N ASP A 69 -4.42 -0.66 17.43
CA ASP A 69 -4.24 -1.88 18.23
C ASP A 69 -4.39 -3.15 17.35
N PRO A 70 -3.33 -3.96 17.17
CA PRO A 70 -3.39 -5.18 16.37
C PRO A 70 -4.36 -6.24 16.89
N ALA A 71 -4.84 -6.12 18.12
CA ALA A 71 -5.86 -7.03 18.68
C ALA A 71 -7.29 -6.70 18.21
N GLN A 72 -7.52 -5.47 17.74
CA GLN A 72 -8.85 -4.97 17.38
C GLN A 72 -9.00 -4.71 15.87
N PHE A 73 -7.90 -4.62 15.15
CA PHE A 73 -7.90 -4.23 13.74
C PHE A 73 -7.07 -5.20 12.90
N GLU A 74 -7.39 -5.26 11.63
CA GLU A 74 -6.62 -5.98 10.62
C GLU A 74 -6.07 -5.01 9.57
N LEU A 75 -4.87 -5.30 9.07
CA LEU A 75 -4.26 -4.59 7.96
C LEU A 75 -4.49 -5.37 6.67
N VAL A 76 -5.09 -4.71 5.68
CA VAL A 76 -5.30 -5.27 4.35
C VAL A 76 -4.36 -4.57 3.36
N PHE A 77 -3.53 -5.34 2.66
CA PHE A 77 -2.75 -4.82 1.53
C PHE A 77 -3.62 -4.76 0.29
N THR A 78 -3.53 -3.64 -0.42
CA THR A 78 -4.21 -3.39 -1.68
C THR A 78 -3.18 -3.13 -2.79
N SER A 79 -3.61 -3.18 -4.05
CA SER A 79 -2.71 -2.93 -5.19
C SER A 79 -2.26 -1.46 -5.30
N CYS A 80 -3.07 -0.53 -4.77
CA CYS A 80 -2.77 0.90 -4.78
C CYS A 80 -3.70 1.66 -3.82
N GLY A 81 -3.39 2.95 -3.58
CA GLY A 81 -4.21 3.84 -2.76
C GLY A 81 -5.66 3.96 -3.26
N SER A 82 -5.86 4.00 -4.58
CA SER A 82 -7.23 4.07 -5.15
C SER A 82 -8.10 2.86 -4.78
N GLU A 83 -7.52 1.67 -4.72
CA GLU A 83 -8.24 0.48 -4.25
C GLU A 83 -8.58 0.58 -2.77
N ALA A 84 -7.63 1.02 -1.94
CA ALA A 84 -7.84 1.21 -0.51
C ALA A 84 -8.96 2.23 -0.24
N ASP A 85 -8.92 3.39 -0.91
CA ASP A 85 -9.93 4.44 -0.81
C ASP A 85 -11.33 3.93 -1.20
N ASN A 86 -11.42 3.22 -2.34
CA ASN A 86 -12.67 2.62 -2.79
C ASN A 86 -13.21 1.60 -1.78
N GLN A 87 -12.36 0.72 -1.29
CA GLN A 87 -12.77 -0.29 -0.30
C GLN A 87 -13.30 0.36 0.97
N ALA A 88 -12.62 1.40 1.47
CA ALA A 88 -13.04 2.14 2.65
C ALA A 88 -14.39 2.85 2.44
N LEU A 89 -14.54 3.60 1.35
CA LEU A 89 -15.75 4.36 1.05
C LEU A 89 -16.96 3.46 0.81
N PHE A 90 -16.85 2.45 -0.06
CA PHE A 90 -17.97 1.54 -0.35
C PHE A 90 -18.34 0.64 0.83
N SER A 91 -17.40 0.33 1.73
CA SER A 91 -17.68 -0.39 2.97
C SER A 91 -18.35 0.51 4.01
N GLY A 92 -17.88 1.75 4.15
CA GLY A 92 -18.40 2.75 5.09
C GLY A 92 -19.80 3.23 4.73
N ALA A 93 -20.08 3.46 3.46
CA ALA A 93 -21.37 3.94 2.96
C ALA A 93 -22.56 3.04 3.31
N ARG A 94 -22.32 1.75 3.57
CA ARG A 94 -23.36 0.81 4.01
C ARG A 94 -23.90 1.10 5.41
N ARG A 95 -23.21 1.95 6.18
CA ARG A 95 -23.48 2.20 7.62
C ARG A 95 -23.99 3.62 7.90
N GLY A 96 -24.15 4.44 6.90
CA GLY A 96 -24.61 5.82 7.06
C GLY A 96 -24.05 6.77 6.00
N ASN A 97 -24.11 8.07 6.30
CA ASN A 97 -23.61 9.12 5.43
C ASN A 97 -22.12 9.38 5.69
N PHE A 98 -21.40 9.83 4.67
CA PHE A 98 -20.07 10.39 4.81
C PHE A 98 -20.02 11.80 4.21
N VAL A 99 -19.07 12.60 4.67
CA VAL A 99 -18.83 13.96 4.18
C VAL A 99 -17.45 13.99 3.53
N THR A 100 -17.35 14.59 2.38
CA THR A 100 -16.10 14.76 1.63
C THR A 100 -16.04 16.17 1.01
N THR A 101 -14.89 16.54 0.46
CA THR A 101 -14.69 17.83 -0.21
C THR A 101 -14.47 17.63 -1.72
N GLU A 102 -14.64 18.70 -2.48
CA GLU A 102 -14.32 18.68 -3.93
C GLU A 102 -12.82 18.73 -4.22
N GLY A 103 -12.00 19.04 -3.19
CA GLY A 103 -10.54 19.09 -3.27
C GLY A 103 -9.85 17.74 -3.06
N GLU A 104 -10.61 16.66 -2.90
CA GLU A 104 -10.05 15.32 -2.68
C GLU A 104 -9.39 14.74 -3.94
N HIS A 105 -8.53 13.76 -3.72
CA HIS A 105 -7.98 12.97 -4.82
C HIS A 105 -9.10 12.31 -5.64
N ALA A 106 -8.90 12.16 -6.94
CA ALA A 106 -9.89 11.61 -7.86
C ALA A 106 -10.47 10.24 -7.42
N ALA A 107 -9.70 9.40 -6.75
CA ALA A 107 -10.14 8.12 -6.22
C ALA A 107 -11.26 8.27 -5.17
N ILE A 108 -11.17 9.30 -4.32
CA ILE A 108 -12.19 9.60 -3.31
C ILE A 108 -13.37 10.33 -3.96
N TYR A 109 -13.11 11.40 -4.70
CA TYR A 109 -14.13 12.23 -5.30
C TYR A 109 -15.07 11.46 -6.23
N GLN A 110 -14.52 10.68 -7.17
CA GLN A 110 -15.34 9.90 -8.10
C GLN A 110 -16.13 8.79 -7.40
N SER A 111 -15.54 8.15 -6.39
CA SER A 111 -16.24 7.12 -5.59
C SER A 111 -17.38 7.74 -4.78
N ALA A 112 -17.18 8.94 -4.23
CA ALA A 112 -18.20 9.68 -3.53
C ALA A 112 -19.37 10.07 -4.45
N GLN A 113 -19.09 10.55 -5.66
CA GLN A 113 -20.11 10.83 -6.67
C GLN A 113 -20.92 9.58 -7.05
N GLU A 114 -20.24 8.43 -7.26
CA GLU A 114 -20.92 7.19 -7.59
C GLU A 114 -21.80 6.69 -6.44
N LEU A 115 -21.34 6.79 -5.20
CA LEU A 115 -22.15 6.46 -4.04
C LEU A 115 -23.38 7.36 -3.91
N SER A 116 -23.22 8.66 -4.11
CA SER A 116 -24.35 9.62 -4.13
C SER A 116 -25.37 9.30 -5.23
N ARG A 117 -24.92 8.80 -6.39
CA ARG A 117 -25.81 8.40 -7.50
C ARG A 117 -26.61 7.13 -7.20
N ARG A 118 -26.07 6.25 -6.37
CA ARG A 118 -26.73 4.99 -5.98
C ARG A 118 -27.77 5.18 -4.86
N GLY A 119 -27.75 6.28 -4.15
CA GLY A 119 -28.65 6.60 -3.03
C GLY A 119 -28.09 6.10 -1.71
#